data_4f0153a348ea7bacd5e9216149fe5661
#
_entry.id   4f0153a348ea7bacd5e9216149fe5661
#
_cell.length_a   1.000
_cell.length_b   1.000
_cell.length_c   1.000
_cell.angle_alpha   90.00
_cell.angle_beta   90.00
_cell.angle_gamma   90.00
#
_symmetry.space_group_name_H-M   'P 1'
#
loop_
_entity.id
_entity.type
_entity.pdbx_description
1 polymer ?
#
loop_
_entity_poly.entity_id
_entity_poly.type
_entity_poly.pdbx_seq_one_letter_code
_entity_poly.pdbx_strand_id
1 'polypeptide(L)'
;MDNQKDKRQNDKKVIINWLAHHNPNRNDFDDHVIYIFNHAICLGCFAFLLGATVALIIGNGFYFYIINFISLPITLMFFLLCWSPSIFQYLIQIIRNKPFKNRRVKFLCRVLYPIGSIIFVFKSPFWGLGISIAAGYMIIGIRKIFYKNKTLISKRKLRNQNFTPEI
;
A
#
# COMPACT_ATOMS: atom_id res chain seq x y z
N MET A 1 20.12 -26.37 -16.49
CA MET A 1 19.06 -25.64 -15.76
C MET A 1 18.92 -24.16 -16.18
N ASP A 2 19.79 -23.67 -17.06
CA ASP A 2 19.79 -22.22 -17.47
C ASP A 2 18.82 -21.87 -18.59
N ASN A 3 18.34 -22.85 -19.38
CA ASN A 3 17.46 -22.59 -20.51
C ASN A 3 16.02 -22.16 -20.18
N GLN A 4 15.58 -22.29 -18.92
CA GLN A 4 14.23 -21.86 -18.51
C GLN A 4 14.17 -20.38 -18.06
N LYS A 5 15.32 -19.79 -17.67
CA LYS A 5 15.37 -18.36 -17.33
C LYS A 5 15.34 -17.48 -18.58
N ASP A 6 16.04 -17.89 -19.64
CA ASP A 6 16.08 -17.16 -20.91
C ASP A 6 14.72 -17.18 -21.66
N LYS A 7 13.99 -18.29 -21.60
CA LYS A 7 12.65 -18.37 -22.21
C LYS A 7 11.64 -17.41 -21.55
N ARG A 8 11.69 -17.22 -20.21
CA ARG A 8 10.84 -16.26 -19.52
C ARG A 8 11.20 -14.79 -19.78
N GLN A 9 12.40 -14.52 -20.18
CA GLN A 9 12.86 -13.17 -20.49
C GLN A 9 12.45 -12.75 -21.91
N ASN A 10 12.31 -13.70 -22.84
CA ASN A 10 11.93 -13.42 -24.23
C ASN A 10 10.42 -13.27 -24.45
N ASP A 11 9.58 -13.85 -23.59
CA ASP A 11 8.12 -13.68 -23.63
C ASP A 11 7.62 -12.38 -22.93
N LYS A 12 8.51 -11.58 -22.34
CA LYS A 12 8.22 -10.23 -21.79
C LYS A 12 8.11 -9.17 -22.90
N LYS A 13 7.52 -9.54 -24.04
CA LYS A 13 7.21 -8.59 -25.11
C LYS A 13 6.22 -7.54 -24.63
N VAL A 14 6.73 -6.32 -24.48
CA VAL A 14 5.97 -5.07 -24.41
C VAL A 14 4.85 -5.05 -23.36
N ILE A 15 5.24 -5.19 -22.11
CA ILE A 15 4.37 -4.79 -21.01
C ILE A 15 4.49 -3.27 -20.90
N ILE A 16 3.45 -2.55 -21.32
CA ILE A 16 3.42 -1.10 -21.18
C ILE A 16 3.20 -0.78 -19.71
N ASN A 17 4.25 -0.27 -19.06
CA ASN A 17 4.26 0.05 -17.61
C ASN A 17 3.64 1.42 -17.34
N TRP A 18 2.39 1.63 -17.72
CA TRP A 18 1.73 2.92 -17.58
C TRP A 18 1.59 3.43 -16.15
N LEU A 19 1.43 2.54 -15.19
CA LEU A 19 1.14 2.87 -13.79
C LEU A 19 2.03 2.12 -12.79
N ALA A 20 3.08 1.45 -13.25
CA ALA A 20 4.01 0.77 -12.38
C ALA A 20 5.15 1.71 -11.97
N HIS A 21 5.12 2.20 -10.74
CA HIS A 21 6.19 3.04 -10.17
C HIS A 21 7.47 2.26 -9.85
N HIS A 22 7.49 0.96 -10.15
CA HIS A 22 8.57 0.06 -9.78
C HIS A 22 9.42 -0.28 -11.01
N ASN A 23 10.76 -0.35 -10.79
CA ASN A 23 11.68 -0.79 -11.82
C ASN A 23 11.36 -2.26 -12.21
N PRO A 24 11.07 -2.55 -13.50
CA PRO A 24 10.73 -3.90 -13.96
C PRO A 24 11.86 -4.92 -13.76
N ASN A 25 13.12 -4.46 -13.66
CA ASN A 25 14.29 -5.33 -13.44
C ASN A 25 14.46 -5.78 -11.98
N ARG A 26 13.57 -5.38 -11.10
CA ARG A 26 13.62 -5.72 -9.69
C ARG A 26 13.04 -7.11 -9.44
N ASN A 27 13.71 -7.95 -8.66
CA ASN A 27 13.31 -9.34 -8.39
C ASN A 27 11.93 -9.48 -7.72
N ASP A 28 11.44 -8.42 -7.04
CA ASP A 28 10.15 -8.38 -6.36
C ASP A 28 9.08 -7.58 -7.15
N PHE A 29 9.32 -7.28 -8.44
CA PHE A 29 8.40 -6.50 -9.27
C PHE A 29 7.02 -7.15 -9.35
N ASP A 30 6.97 -8.46 -9.61
CA ASP A 30 5.72 -9.20 -9.74
C ASP A 30 4.89 -9.22 -8.45
N ASP A 31 5.51 -9.04 -7.28
CA ASP A 31 4.80 -8.94 -5.99
C ASP A 31 4.08 -7.60 -5.77
N HIS A 32 4.37 -6.61 -6.61
CA HIS A 32 3.85 -5.25 -6.50
C HIS A 32 2.93 -4.83 -7.64
N VAL A 33 2.75 -5.68 -8.65
CA VAL A 33 1.93 -5.39 -9.84
C VAL A 33 0.81 -6.40 -10.04
N ILE A 34 -0.25 -5.95 -10.70
CA ILE A 34 -1.32 -6.78 -11.27
C ILE A 34 -1.27 -6.59 -12.78
N TYR A 35 -1.43 -7.67 -13.51
CA TYR A 35 -1.52 -7.64 -14.96
C TYR A 35 -2.98 -7.61 -15.39
N ILE A 36 -3.40 -6.51 -16.04
CA ILE A 36 -4.74 -6.33 -16.61
C ILE A 36 -4.56 -5.97 -18.07
N PHE A 37 -5.13 -6.76 -18.99
CA PHE A 37 -5.00 -6.57 -20.44
C PHE A 37 -3.55 -6.36 -20.91
N ASN A 38 -2.61 -7.18 -20.45
CA ASN A 38 -1.16 -7.08 -20.73
C ASN A 38 -0.48 -5.80 -20.20
N HIS A 39 -1.15 -5.01 -19.38
CA HIS A 39 -0.55 -3.85 -18.72
C HIS A 39 -0.19 -4.16 -17.27
N ALA A 40 1.03 -3.83 -16.87
CA ALA A 40 1.45 -3.93 -15.48
C ALA A 40 0.95 -2.70 -14.70
N ILE A 41 0.03 -2.91 -13.78
CA ILE A 41 -0.55 -1.86 -12.94
C ILE A 41 -0.06 -2.06 -11.50
N CYS A 42 0.39 -0.97 -10.84
CA CYS A 42 0.77 -1.04 -9.44
C CYS A 42 -0.41 -1.48 -8.57
N LEU A 43 -0.24 -2.58 -7.83
CA LEU A 43 -1.23 -3.14 -6.90
C LEU A 43 -1.78 -2.08 -5.94
N GLY A 44 -0.91 -1.18 -5.46
CA GLY A 44 -1.30 -0.14 -4.52
C GLY A 44 -2.16 0.95 -5.13
N CYS A 45 -1.81 1.42 -6.34
CA CYS A 45 -2.57 2.43 -7.05
C CYS A 45 -3.93 1.89 -7.47
N PHE A 46 -3.97 0.65 -7.96
CA PHE A 46 -5.22 -0.01 -8.35
C PHE A 46 -6.15 -0.21 -7.16
N ALA A 47 -5.63 -0.71 -6.03
CA ALA A 47 -6.41 -0.89 -4.80
C ALA A 47 -6.96 0.45 -4.27
N PHE A 48 -6.14 1.51 -4.30
CA PHE A 48 -6.57 2.84 -3.88
C PHE A 48 -7.67 3.39 -4.78
N LEU A 49 -7.49 3.31 -6.10
CA LEU A 49 -8.48 3.78 -7.07
C LEU A 49 -9.80 3.01 -6.92
N LEU A 50 -9.74 1.69 -6.81
CA LEU A 50 -10.91 0.85 -6.61
C LEU A 50 -11.66 1.24 -5.32
N GLY A 51 -10.94 1.38 -4.21
CA GLY A 51 -11.52 1.79 -2.94
C GLY A 51 -12.15 3.18 -3.00
N ALA A 52 -11.50 4.13 -3.67
CA ALA A 52 -12.02 5.47 -3.87
C ALA A 52 -13.30 5.46 -4.73
N THR A 53 -13.32 4.70 -5.83
CA THR A 53 -14.51 4.59 -6.71
C THR A 53 -15.68 3.98 -5.95
N VAL A 54 -15.46 2.87 -5.23
CA VAL A 54 -16.50 2.23 -4.41
C VAL A 54 -17.03 3.20 -3.35
N ALA A 55 -16.14 3.93 -2.67
CA ALA A 55 -16.54 4.90 -1.65
C ALA A 55 -17.33 6.08 -2.23
N LEU A 56 -16.98 6.55 -3.42
CA LEU A 56 -17.74 7.62 -4.10
C LEU A 56 -19.14 7.13 -4.49
N ILE A 57 -19.28 5.91 -5.01
CA ILE A 57 -20.58 5.34 -5.35
C ILE A 57 -21.45 5.20 -4.09
N ILE A 58 -20.91 4.61 -3.03
CA ILE A 58 -21.63 4.45 -1.75
C ILE A 58 -21.94 5.82 -1.13
N GLY A 59 -20.94 6.71 -1.09
CA GLY A 59 -21.08 8.04 -0.50
C GLY A 59 -22.17 8.87 -1.19
N ASN A 60 -22.22 8.88 -2.53
CA ASN A 60 -23.26 9.58 -3.27
C ASN A 60 -24.63 8.89 -3.12
N GLY A 61 -24.69 7.56 -3.20
CA GLY A 61 -25.95 6.83 -3.07
C GLY A 61 -26.60 6.98 -1.69
N PHE A 62 -25.80 7.08 -0.63
CA PHE A 62 -26.26 7.21 0.74
C PHE A 62 -26.01 8.59 1.36
N TYR A 63 -25.75 9.62 0.53
CA TYR A 63 -25.35 10.96 0.96
C TYR A 63 -26.32 11.54 2.01
N PHE A 64 -27.62 11.53 1.71
CA PHE A 64 -28.66 12.05 2.60
C PHE A 64 -28.66 11.32 3.95
N TYR A 65 -28.51 9.99 3.93
CA TYR A 65 -28.47 9.17 5.13
C TYR A 65 -27.22 9.43 5.97
N ILE A 66 -26.05 9.54 5.33
CA ILE A 66 -24.76 9.82 6.00
C ILE A 66 -24.82 11.17 6.72
N ILE A 67 -25.35 12.21 6.07
CA ILE A 67 -25.41 13.54 6.67
C ILE A 67 -26.41 13.62 7.83
N ASN A 68 -27.61 13.08 7.66
CA ASN A 68 -28.68 13.32 8.61
C ASN A 68 -28.75 12.30 9.76
N PHE A 69 -28.41 11.04 9.51
CA PHE A 69 -28.63 9.97 10.47
C PHE A 69 -27.35 9.44 11.13
N ILE A 70 -26.19 9.53 10.49
CA ILE A 70 -24.95 9.04 11.06
C ILE A 70 -24.26 10.18 11.83
N SER A 71 -23.94 9.96 13.09
CA SER A 71 -23.21 10.95 13.89
C SER A 71 -21.72 11.02 13.52
N LEU A 72 -21.09 12.17 13.77
CA LEU A 72 -19.67 12.39 13.50
C LEU A 72 -18.77 11.36 14.21
N PRO A 73 -18.97 11.02 15.50
CA PRO A 73 -18.17 9.98 16.17
C PRO A 73 -18.25 8.61 15.50
N ILE A 74 -19.41 8.22 14.99
CA ILE A 74 -19.59 6.93 14.30
C ILE A 74 -18.78 6.90 12.99
N THR A 75 -18.82 7.96 12.20
CA THR A 75 -18.02 8.04 10.97
C THR A 75 -16.52 8.08 11.24
N LEU A 76 -16.10 8.74 12.33
CA LEU A 76 -14.71 8.72 12.78
C LEU A 76 -14.28 7.31 13.22
N MET A 77 -15.09 6.61 13.99
CA MET A 77 -14.84 5.21 14.38
C MET A 77 -14.74 4.30 13.15
N PHE A 78 -15.65 4.47 12.19
CA PHE A 78 -15.57 3.72 10.92
C PHE A 78 -14.29 4.02 10.14
N PHE A 79 -13.89 5.29 10.05
CA PHE A 79 -12.62 5.68 9.44
C PHE A 79 -11.42 5.00 10.14
N LEU A 80 -11.36 5.06 11.48
CA LEU A 80 -10.29 4.44 12.26
C LEU A 80 -10.25 2.92 12.06
N LEU A 81 -11.41 2.28 11.99
CA LEU A 81 -11.52 0.85 11.70
C LEU A 81 -10.97 0.50 10.31
N CYS A 82 -11.30 1.29 9.29
CA CYS A 82 -10.79 1.10 7.93
C CYS A 82 -9.30 1.43 7.80
N TRP A 83 -8.77 2.33 8.63
CA TRP A 83 -7.39 2.77 8.62
C TRP A 83 -6.45 1.85 9.41
N SER A 84 -6.93 1.28 10.51
CA SER A 84 -6.15 0.45 11.42
C SER A 84 -5.44 -0.74 10.74
N PRO A 85 -6.03 -1.49 9.78
CA PRO A 85 -5.34 -2.59 9.11
C PRO A 85 -4.07 -2.15 8.37
N SER A 86 -4.08 -0.94 7.80
CA SER A 86 -2.90 -0.38 7.13
C SER A 86 -1.77 -0.11 8.12
N ILE A 87 -2.06 0.45 9.29
CA ILE A 87 -1.06 0.66 10.34
C ILE A 87 -0.52 -0.67 10.86
N PHE A 88 -1.39 -1.60 11.23
CA PHE A 88 -0.99 -2.91 11.72
C PHE A 88 -0.09 -3.63 10.72
N GLN A 89 -0.41 -3.57 9.43
CA GLN A 89 0.44 -4.14 8.39
C GLN A 89 1.86 -3.56 8.44
N TYR A 90 2.02 -2.23 8.55
CA TYR A 90 3.33 -1.60 8.60
C TYR A 90 4.07 -1.85 9.92
N LEU A 91 3.36 -1.83 11.06
CA LEU A 91 3.95 -2.16 12.36
C LEU A 91 4.50 -3.58 12.39
N ILE A 92 3.74 -4.57 11.88
CA ILE A 92 4.20 -5.95 11.77
C ILE A 92 5.45 -6.05 10.88
N GLN A 93 5.52 -5.29 9.79
CA GLN A 93 6.72 -5.26 8.93
C GLN A 93 7.93 -4.69 9.66
N ILE A 94 7.75 -3.66 10.49
CA ILE A 94 8.81 -3.06 11.30
C ILE A 94 9.31 -4.06 12.33
N ILE A 95 8.41 -4.67 13.09
CA ILE A 95 8.75 -5.64 14.15
C ILE A 95 9.46 -6.86 13.55
N ARG A 96 8.96 -7.40 12.46
CA ARG A 96 9.52 -8.61 11.82
C ARG A 96 10.73 -8.33 10.94
N ASN A 97 11.05 -7.10 10.62
CA ASN A 97 12.08 -6.69 9.66
C ASN A 97 11.97 -7.40 8.28
N LYS A 98 10.78 -7.91 7.96
CA LYS A 98 10.50 -8.64 6.71
C LYS A 98 9.32 -8.01 5.98
N PRO A 99 9.36 -7.92 4.64
CA PRO A 99 8.22 -7.45 3.88
C PRO A 99 7.04 -8.42 4.01
N PHE A 100 5.84 -7.88 4.07
CA PHE A 100 4.64 -8.70 4.13
C PHE A 100 4.43 -9.40 2.78
N LYS A 101 4.40 -10.73 2.75
CA LYS A 101 4.29 -11.50 1.50
C LYS A 101 2.87 -11.60 0.95
N ASN A 102 1.85 -11.55 1.81
CA ASN A 102 0.48 -11.81 1.38
C ASN A 102 -0.08 -10.63 0.55
N ARG A 103 -0.23 -10.85 -0.77
CA ARG A 103 -0.74 -9.85 -1.73
C ARG A 103 -2.18 -9.45 -1.44
N ARG A 104 -3.04 -10.42 -1.04
CA ARG A 104 -4.47 -10.17 -0.76
C ARG A 104 -4.66 -9.22 0.42
N VAL A 105 -3.91 -9.42 1.49
CA VAL A 105 -3.97 -8.56 2.68
C VAL A 105 -3.46 -7.15 2.35
N LYS A 106 -2.36 -7.04 1.60
CA LYS A 106 -1.87 -5.72 1.12
C LYS A 106 -2.92 -4.98 0.29
N PHE A 107 -3.61 -5.70 -0.58
CA PHE A 107 -4.67 -5.15 -1.41
C PHE A 107 -5.83 -4.65 -0.56
N LEU A 108 -6.35 -5.50 0.32
CA LEU A 108 -7.49 -5.18 1.20
C LEU A 108 -7.21 -3.95 2.08
N CYS A 109 -6.06 -3.91 2.74
CA CYS A 109 -5.67 -2.76 3.58
C CYS A 109 -5.64 -1.44 2.79
N ARG A 110 -5.25 -1.50 1.51
CA ARG A 110 -5.18 -0.30 0.65
C ARG A 110 -6.52 0.11 0.07
N VAL A 111 -7.46 -0.82 -0.09
CA VAL A 111 -8.84 -0.53 -0.49
C VAL A 111 -9.62 0.09 0.67
N LEU A 112 -9.46 -0.42 1.88
CA LEU A 112 -10.21 0.04 3.05
C LEU A 112 -9.91 1.50 3.41
N TYR A 113 -8.65 1.93 3.32
CA TYR A 113 -8.27 3.29 3.68
C TYR A 113 -9.03 4.39 2.92
N PRO A 114 -9.08 4.41 1.57
CA PRO A 114 -9.85 5.43 0.86
C PRO A 114 -11.35 5.30 1.10
N ILE A 115 -11.88 4.10 1.35
CA ILE A 115 -13.29 3.93 1.69
C ILE A 115 -13.64 4.68 2.97
N GLY A 116 -12.89 4.45 4.04
CA GLY A 116 -13.11 5.14 5.31
C GLY A 116 -12.92 6.66 5.18
N SER A 117 -11.86 7.09 4.46
CA SER A 117 -11.54 8.49 4.26
C SER A 117 -12.65 9.25 3.52
N ILE A 118 -13.12 8.72 2.40
CA ILE A 118 -14.12 9.39 1.57
C ILE A 118 -15.47 9.47 2.28
N ILE A 119 -15.91 8.39 2.94
CA ILE A 119 -17.15 8.40 3.72
C ILE A 119 -17.07 9.41 4.86
N PHE A 120 -15.92 9.55 5.51
CA PHE A 120 -15.70 10.55 6.55
C PHE A 120 -15.73 11.98 5.98
N VAL A 121 -15.16 12.21 4.79
CA VAL A 121 -15.21 13.49 4.08
C VAL A 121 -16.66 13.86 3.71
N PHE A 122 -17.47 12.90 3.27
CA PHE A 122 -18.89 13.15 3.00
C PHE A 122 -19.64 13.64 4.24
N LYS A 123 -19.33 13.12 5.42
CA LYS A 123 -19.95 13.54 6.68
C LYS A 123 -19.48 14.92 7.12
N SER A 124 -18.18 15.15 7.05
CA SER A 124 -17.57 16.41 7.50
C SER A 124 -16.37 16.73 6.60
N PRO A 125 -16.55 17.58 5.58
CA PRO A 125 -15.49 17.87 4.60
C PRO A 125 -14.21 18.41 5.25
N PHE A 126 -14.34 19.31 6.21
CA PHE A 126 -13.20 19.94 6.87
C PHE A 126 -12.38 18.95 7.71
N TRP A 127 -13.06 18.29 8.67
CA TRP A 127 -12.42 17.30 9.54
C TRP A 127 -12.02 16.05 8.80
N GLY A 128 -12.86 15.61 7.86
CA GLY A 128 -12.59 14.43 7.03
C GLY A 128 -11.33 14.58 6.18
N LEU A 129 -11.16 15.70 5.50
CA LEU A 129 -9.95 15.98 4.72
C LEU A 129 -8.73 16.12 5.62
N GLY A 130 -8.79 16.93 6.66
CA GLY A 130 -7.66 17.17 7.56
C GLY A 130 -7.15 15.88 8.20
N ILE A 131 -8.03 15.09 8.80
CA ILE A 131 -7.67 13.84 9.47
C ILE A 131 -7.21 12.78 8.46
N SER A 132 -7.85 12.67 7.29
CA SER A 132 -7.42 11.71 6.25
C SER A 132 -6.04 12.05 5.70
N ILE A 133 -5.75 13.31 5.44
CA ILE A 133 -4.43 13.75 4.98
C ILE A 133 -3.37 13.46 6.06
N ALA A 134 -3.63 13.82 7.32
CA ALA A 134 -2.73 13.54 8.44
C ALA A 134 -2.45 12.04 8.59
N ALA A 135 -3.48 11.20 8.50
CA ALA A 135 -3.37 9.75 8.54
C ALA A 135 -2.53 9.19 7.38
N GLY A 136 -2.68 9.75 6.17
CA GLY A 136 -1.87 9.41 5.00
C GLY A 136 -0.39 9.74 5.21
N TYR A 137 -0.09 10.94 5.71
CA TYR A 137 1.29 11.34 6.05
C TYR A 137 1.90 10.45 7.13
N MET A 138 1.13 10.05 8.13
CA MET A 138 1.58 9.13 9.17
C MET A 138 2.01 7.78 8.59
N ILE A 139 1.24 7.21 7.66
CA ILE A 139 1.60 5.98 6.96
C ILE A 139 2.91 6.15 6.18
N ILE A 140 3.09 7.27 5.47
CA ILE A 140 4.31 7.56 4.72
C ILE A 140 5.50 7.68 5.67
N GLY A 141 5.33 8.33 6.82
CA GLY A 141 6.35 8.46 7.88
C GLY A 141 6.80 7.10 8.41
N ILE A 142 5.85 6.25 8.79
CA ILE A 142 6.12 4.88 9.27
C ILE A 142 6.87 4.08 8.20
N ARG A 143 6.47 4.19 6.93
CA ARG A 143 7.14 3.54 5.81
C ARG A 143 8.60 4.01 5.64
N LYS A 144 8.87 5.31 5.75
CA LYS A 144 10.25 5.86 5.69
C LYS A 144 11.13 5.31 6.80
N ILE A 145 10.61 5.21 8.03
CA ILE A 145 11.33 4.64 9.18
C ILE A 145 11.71 3.19 8.89
N PHE A 146 10.78 2.39 8.38
CA PHE A 146 11.04 0.99 8.02
C PHE A 146 12.18 0.84 7.00
N TYR A 147 12.17 1.63 5.93
CA TYR A 147 13.21 1.58 4.92
C TYR A 147 14.58 2.03 5.45
N LYS A 148 14.60 3.08 6.26
CA LYS A 148 15.84 3.58 6.90
C LYS A 148 16.47 2.51 7.79
N ASN A 149 15.67 1.83 8.62
CA ASN A 149 16.17 0.77 9.51
C ASN A 149 16.71 -0.42 8.70
N LYS A 150 16.04 -0.83 7.64
CA LYS A 150 16.51 -1.91 6.75
C LYS A 150 17.88 -1.59 6.13
N THR A 151 18.07 -0.36 5.68
CA THR A 151 19.35 0.08 5.08
C THR A 151 20.48 0.09 6.11
N LEU A 152 20.21 0.52 7.35
CA LEU A 152 21.21 0.52 8.44
C LEU A 152 21.62 -0.91 8.81
N ILE A 153 20.67 -1.83 8.91
CA ILE A 153 20.97 -3.25 9.21
C ILE A 153 21.82 -3.88 8.11
N SER A 154 21.50 -3.60 6.83
CA SER A 154 22.27 -4.09 5.69
C SER A 154 23.71 -3.57 5.71
N LYS A 155 23.91 -2.27 5.98
CA LYS A 155 25.25 -1.67 6.09
C LYS A 155 26.06 -2.26 7.24
N ARG A 156 25.43 -2.54 8.40
CA ARG A 156 26.12 -3.19 9.55
C ARG A 156 26.58 -4.61 9.20
N LYS A 157 25.74 -5.38 8.49
CA LYS A 157 26.12 -6.75 8.06
C LYS A 157 27.32 -6.74 7.12
N LEU A 158 27.34 -5.84 6.14
CA LEU A 158 28.48 -5.71 5.23
C LEU A 158 29.77 -5.30 5.96
N ARG A 159 29.68 -4.40 6.94
CA ARG A 159 30.83 -4.00 7.74
C ARG A 159 31.41 -5.17 8.54
N ASN A 160 30.57 -5.99 9.15
CA ASN A 160 31.02 -7.13 9.94
C ASN A 160 31.64 -8.25 9.10
N GLN A 161 31.22 -8.42 7.83
CA GLN A 161 31.82 -9.39 6.91
C GLN A 161 33.23 -8.98 6.45
N ASN A 162 33.49 -7.67 6.36
CA ASN A 162 34.81 -7.18 5.97
C ASN A 162 35.83 -7.16 7.13
N PHE A 163 35.41 -7.50 8.37
CA PHE A 163 36.25 -7.52 9.57
C PHE A 163 36.57 -8.94 10.06
N THR A 164 36.21 -10.01 9.34
CA THR A 164 36.73 -11.36 9.62
C THR A 164 38.14 -11.44 9.04
N PRO A 165 39.21 -11.37 9.85
CA PRO A 165 40.56 -11.65 9.36
C PRO A 165 40.61 -13.11 8.93
N GLU A 166 41.13 -13.36 7.75
CA GLU A 166 41.54 -14.71 7.34
C GLU A 166 42.64 -15.18 8.31
N ILE A 167 42.29 -16.18 9.14
CA ILE A 167 43.25 -16.90 9.98
C ILE A 167 43.65 -18.17 9.25
#